data_b19e1005c4fed09c106e0aedcb0128f1
#
_entry.id   b19e1005c4fed09c106e0aedcb0128f1
#
_cell.length_a   1.000
_cell.length_b   1.000
_cell.length_c   1.000
_cell.angle_alpha   90.00
_cell.angle_beta   90.00
_cell.angle_gamma   90.00
#
_symmetry.space_group_name_H-M   'P 1'
#
loop_
_entity.id
_entity.type
_entity.pdbx_description
1 polymer ?
#
loop_
_entity_poly.entity_id
_entity_poly.type
_entity_poly.pdbx_seq_one_letter_code
_entity_poly.pdbx_strand_id
1 'polypeptide(L)' 'MRRWRFGISDLGFVSVKIFDISGKEVAVLVNETLSAGVYNVDFDASHLASGTYFYRMETAGFTDVKKMILVK' A
#
# COMPACT_ATOMS: atom_id res chain seq x y z
N MET A 1 -12.27 7.14 -2.95
CA MET A 1 -11.16 7.12 -1.98
C MET A 1 -11.26 5.88 -1.12
N ARG A 2 -10.14 5.22 -0.89
CA ARG A 2 -10.08 4.04 -0.04
C ARG A 2 -9.19 4.33 1.16
N ARG A 3 -9.56 3.76 2.29
CA ARG A 3 -8.75 3.86 3.50
C ARG A 3 -8.27 2.48 3.93
N TRP A 4 -6.97 2.39 4.17
CA TRP A 4 -6.35 1.18 4.69
C TRP A 4 -5.84 1.41 6.09
N ARG A 5 -5.95 0.37 6.89
CA ARG A 5 -5.46 0.37 8.26
C ARG A 5 -4.45 -0.76 8.42
N PHE A 6 -3.30 -0.44 8.96
CA PHE A 6 -2.27 -1.45 9.20
C PHE A 6 -1.55 -1.17 10.52
N GLY A 7 -0.97 -2.22 11.09
CA GLY A 7 -0.23 -2.14 12.33
C GLY A 7 1.26 -2.37 12.11
N ILE A 8 2.08 -1.61 12.82
CA ILE A 8 3.53 -1.76 12.84
C ILE A 8 3.92 -2.19 14.25
N SER A 9 4.62 -3.33 14.37
CA SER A 9 5.00 -3.88 15.67
C SER A 9 6.28 -3.26 16.21
N ASP A 10 7.20 -2.84 15.33
CA ASP A 10 8.49 -2.28 15.75
C ASP A 10 8.84 -1.08 14.87
N LEU A 11 9.61 -0.16 15.42
CA LEU A 11 10.16 0.96 14.68
C LEU A 11 10.98 0.46 13.50
N GLY A 12 10.73 0.99 12.32
CA GLY A 12 11.47 0.63 11.12
C GLY A 12 10.95 1.33 9.88
N PHE A 13 11.67 1.12 8.79
CA PHE A 13 11.26 1.66 7.49
C PHE A 13 10.09 0.86 6.94
N VAL A 14 9.07 1.58 6.46
CA VAL A 14 7.87 0.97 5.90
C VAL A 14 7.62 1.56 4.52
N SER A 15 7.37 0.70 3.54
CA SER A 15 6.91 1.14 2.23
C SER A 15 5.63 0.42 1.85
N VAL A 16 4.66 1.16 1.31
CA VAL A 16 3.42 0.62 0.77
C VAL A 16 3.26 1.19 -0.62
N LYS A 17 3.25 0.32 -1.62
CA LYS A 17 3.23 0.70 -3.03
C LYS A 17 2.13 -0.04 -3.77
N ILE A 18 1.57 0.61 -4.78
CA ILE A 18 0.53 0.04 -5.63
C ILE A 18 1.13 -0.21 -7.01
N PHE A 19 0.86 -1.39 -7.56
CA PHE A 19 1.31 -1.79 -8.90
C PHE A 19 0.11 -2.19 -9.75
N ASP A 20 0.20 -1.92 -11.03
CA ASP A 20 -0.81 -2.40 -11.97
C ASP A 20 -0.54 -3.86 -12.37
N ILE A 21 -1.38 -4.42 -13.24
CA ILE A 21 -1.28 -5.82 -13.63
C ILE A 21 0.00 -6.11 -14.42
N SER A 22 0.61 -5.11 -15.02
CA SER A 22 1.89 -5.27 -15.74
C SER A 22 3.09 -5.19 -14.81
N GLY A 23 2.89 -4.88 -13.52
CA GLY A 23 3.96 -4.71 -12.56
C GLY A 23 4.50 -3.30 -12.46
N LYS A 24 3.87 -2.36 -13.15
CA LYS A 24 4.29 -0.96 -13.09
C LYS A 24 3.80 -0.31 -11.80
N GLU A 25 4.69 0.39 -11.10
CA GLU A 25 4.32 1.15 -9.91
C GLU A 25 3.46 2.35 -10.29
N VAL A 26 2.26 2.41 -9.75
CA VAL A 26 1.31 3.49 -10.06
C VAL A 26 1.07 4.44 -8.89
N ALA A 27 1.46 4.06 -7.69
CA ALA A 27 1.35 4.92 -6.51
C ALA A 27 2.27 4.47 -5.40
N VAL A 28 2.74 5.42 -4.60
CA VAL A 28 3.48 5.17 -3.36
C VAL A 28 2.67 5.80 -2.24
N LEU A 29 2.19 4.99 -1.31
CA LEU A 29 1.32 5.46 -0.24
C LEU A 29 2.10 5.76 1.04
N VAL A 30 3.11 4.96 1.33
CA VAL A 30 3.97 5.13 2.49
C VAL A 30 5.39 4.83 2.07
N ASN A 31 6.33 5.64 2.50
CA ASN A 31 7.75 5.46 2.18
C ASN A 31 8.57 6.21 3.23
N GLU A 32 8.51 5.74 4.47
CA GLU A 32 9.16 6.42 5.59
C GLU A 32 9.35 5.48 6.77
N THR A 33 10.15 5.94 7.73
CA THR A 33 10.33 5.23 9.00
C THR A 33 9.14 5.54 9.90
N LEU A 34 8.50 4.50 10.42
CA LEU A 34 7.36 4.61 11.33
C LEU A 34 7.66 3.92 12.64
N SER A 35 7.16 4.50 13.74
CA SER A 35 7.20 3.85 15.05
C SER A 35 6.08 2.81 15.16
N ALA A 36 6.16 1.95 16.18
CA ALA A 36 5.10 1.00 16.45
C ALA A 36 3.78 1.71 16.66
N GLY A 37 2.72 1.15 16.11
CA GLY A 37 1.38 1.74 16.22
C GLY A 37 0.48 1.31 15.08
N VAL A 38 -0.70 1.92 15.06
CA VAL A 38 -1.71 1.67 14.03
C VAL A 38 -1.81 2.91 13.15
N TYR A 39 -1.78 2.69 11.83
CA TYR A 39 -1.79 3.76 10.86
C TYR A 39 -2.94 3.60 9.89
N ASN A 40 -3.49 4.72 9.44
CA ASN A 40 -4.51 4.76 8.38
C ASN A 40 -3.91 5.47 7.18
N VAL A 41 -4.12 4.91 6.00
CA VAL A 41 -3.65 5.49 4.75
C VAL A 41 -4.83 5.65 3.81
N ASP A 42 -5.04 6.86 3.32
CA ASP A 42 -6.07 7.14 2.35
C ASP A 42 -5.47 7.04 0.95
N PHE A 43 -6.16 6.32 0.08
CA PHE A 43 -5.74 6.13 -1.29
C PHE A 43 -6.82 6.65 -2.23
N ASP A 44 -6.46 7.66 -3.01
CA ASP A 44 -7.35 8.22 -4.03
C ASP A 44 -7.09 7.51 -5.35
N ALA A 45 -8.05 6.69 -5.77
CA ALA A 45 -7.96 5.92 -7.01
C ALA A 45 -8.67 6.59 -8.18
N SER A 46 -9.03 7.86 -8.06
CA SER A 46 -9.85 8.55 -9.07
C SER A 46 -9.20 8.59 -10.45
N HIS A 47 -7.87 8.59 -10.53
CA HIS A 47 -7.15 8.60 -11.81
C HIS A 47 -6.67 7.22 -12.25
N LEU A 48 -7.08 6.16 -11.58
CA LEU A 48 -6.79 4.80 -12.02
C LEU A 48 -8.00 4.21 -12.72
N ALA A 49 -7.76 3.40 -13.75
CA ALA A 49 -8.82 2.66 -14.42
C ALA A 49 -9.32 1.54 -13.51
N SER A 50 -10.57 1.12 -13.72
CA SER A 50 -11.05 -0.10 -13.08
C SER A 50 -10.23 -1.29 -13.53
N GLY A 51 -9.95 -2.21 -12.63
CA GLY A 51 -9.16 -3.38 -12.94
C GLY A 51 -8.46 -3.96 -11.73
N THR A 52 -7.49 -4.82 -12.01
CA THR A 52 -6.73 -5.51 -10.98
C THR A 52 -5.43 -4.77 -10.69
N TYR A 53 -5.15 -4.59 -9.41
CA TYR A 53 -3.93 -3.96 -8.93
C TYR A 53 -3.37 -4.81 -7.79
N PHE A 54 -2.09 -4.59 -7.49
CA PHE A 54 -1.44 -5.23 -6.36
C PHE A 54 -0.87 -4.16 -5.45
N TYR A 55 -0.97 -4.37 -4.15
CA TYR A 55 -0.25 -3.53 -3.22
C TYR A 55 0.77 -4.36 -2.47
N ARG A 56 1.93 -3.78 -2.26
CA ARG A 56 3.04 -4.42 -1.57
C ARG A 56 3.43 -3.57 -0.37
N MET A 57 3.39 -4.20 0.80
CA MET A 57 3.86 -3.61 2.03
C MET A 57 5.18 -4.27 2.40
N GLU A 58 6.21 -3.47 2.55
CA GLU A 58 7.53 -3.94 2.95
C GLU A 58 7.94 -3.28 4.26
N THR A 59 8.40 -4.10 5.19
CA THR A 59 9.02 -3.64 6.44
C THR A 59 10.36 -4.35 6.60
N ALA A 60 11.10 -4.01 7.66
CA ALA A 60 12.38 -4.67 7.92
C ALA A 60 12.21 -6.18 8.18
N GLY A 61 11.03 -6.60 8.65
CA GLY A 61 10.81 -7.98 9.05
C GLY A 61 10.01 -8.82 8.06
N PHE A 62 9.31 -8.20 7.11
CA PHE A 62 8.48 -8.98 6.17
C PHE A 62 8.07 -8.18 4.96
N THR A 63 7.62 -8.90 3.94
CA THR A 63 7.00 -8.35 2.74
C THR A 63 5.66 -9.04 2.53
N ASP A 64 4.62 -8.27 2.27
CA ASP A 64 3.28 -8.79 2.01
C ASP A 64 2.74 -8.18 0.72
N VAL A 65 2.21 -9.02 -0.17
CA VAL A 65 1.64 -8.59 -1.44
C VAL A 65 0.21 -9.10 -1.52
N LYS A 66 -0.71 -8.19 -1.81
CA LYS A 66 -2.12 -8.53 -1.92
C LYS A 66 -2.72 -8.00 -3.21
N LYS A 67 -3.68 -8.75 -3.73
CA LYS A 67 -4.43 -8.34 -4.91
C LYS A 67 -5.59 -7.44 -4.50
N MET A 68 -5.81 -6.40 -5.28
CA MET A 68 -6.87 -5.45 -5.08
C MET A 68 -7.65 -5.30 -6.40
N ILE A 69 -8.97 -5.32 -6.32
CA ILE A 69 -9.81 -5.08 -7.50
C ILE A 69 -10.46 -3.71 -7.33
N LEU A 70 -10.24 -2.86 -8.31
CA LEU A 70 -10.80 -1.52 -8.33
C LEU A 70 -12.00 -1.50 -9.25
N VAL A 71 -13.15 -1.13 -8.69
CA VAL A 71 -14.39 -1.01 -9.43
C VAL A 71 -14.90 0.43 -9.29
N LYS A 72 -15.12 1.08 -10.39
CA LYS A 72 -15.62 2.45 -10.43
C LYS A 72 -17.05 2.51 -10.94
#